data_d6979e075ea1de5cbadacc833a87c1e5
#
_entry.id   d6979e075ea1de5cbadacc833a87c1e5
#
_cell.length_a   1.000
_cell.length_b   1.000
_cell.length_c   1.000
_cell.angle_alpha   90.00
_cell.angle_beta   90.00
_cell.angle_gamma   90.00
#
_symmetry.space_group_name_H-M   'P 1'
#
loop_
_entity.id
_entity.type
_entity.pdbx_description
1 polymer ?
#
loop_
_entity_poly.entity_id
_entity_poly.type
_entity_poly.pdbx_seq_one_letter_code
_entity_poly.pdbx_strand_id
1 'polypeptide(L)'
;MKQFFGALVGSVVGFFLLIAILVGFAIGAAANASDPVIGVPEGAVLHVQLEGGIAERPNEVDQLWAELLDEPAPLSLYELTEAVRGARLSDGQVKAIWLDLGMVDASWAALTELRAELAKAKKAGVTVVATSKAYDPKAYFLASVATKIYLAPAGMLVLNGLSASPMYYKGALDKLGVKAHLVRGSGNAFKSAGEPFIAEEMSEANRLQYTELLGGLWSEFETRVRASRSAVADSAWNHVLQLEPLLTASRALELGLVDALAYPDELLLSDWGGAEDGLISATDYLATLSDDASAPVLAVVFAEGDVVDGSDPNAIADFDFNETVDDLLERDDIEGVVLRINSPGGSALASDEIHRGVTRLAEAMPVVVSMGGAAASGGYYMAAPAREIWAQPTTITGSIGVFGLLFSGEELFNQKLGIKSQPVATHPFANFPSLDRTPTEDELAVVQRSVDQTYARFKEVVVQGRKLEDSVVDSIARGRVYTGRRALELGLVDRLGGLHDALASCAKMAKIATYRVELLPRSEEPWRQALSEIGVSLRSANLEAQLRGVQTQIQRLGGIQARETLVL
;
A
#
# COMPACT_ATOMS: atom_id res chain seq x y z
N MET A 1 -48.39 -11.47 -12.44
CA MET A 1 -47.31 -10.64 -11.96
C MET A 1 -46.76 -11.04 -10.57
N LYS A 2 -47.57 -11.13 -9.50
CA LYS A 2 -47.05 -11.51 -8.16
C LYS A 2 -46.37 -12.90 -8.12
N GLN A 3 -46.91 -13.91 -8.82
CA GLN A 3 -46.32 -15.25 -8.89
C GLN A 3 -45.01 -15.28 -9.72
N PHE A 4 -44.91 -14.49 -10.79
CA PHE A 4 -43.68 -14.33 -11.58
C PHE A 4 -42.58 -13.66 -10.78
N PHE A 5 -42.89 -12.59 -10.06
CA PHE A 5 -41.93 -11.91 -9.18
C PHE A 5 -41.50 -12.83 -8.00
N GLY A 6 -42.43 -13.59 -7.44
CA GLY A 6 -42.10 -14.57 -6.40
C GLY A 6 -41.19 -15.71 -6.89
N ALA A 7 -41.40 -16.20 -8.12
CA ALA A 7 -40.54 -17.20 -8.73
C ALA A 7 -39.16 -16.63 -9.09
N LEU A 8 -39.09 -15.40 -9.61
CA LEU A 8 -37.83 -14.74 -9.93
C LEU A 8 -36.99 -14.49 -8.67
N VAL A 9 -37.60 -13.96 -7.62
CA VAL A 9 -36.93 -13.74 -6.33
C VAL A 9 -36.49 -15.06 -5.72
N GLY A 10 -37.35 -16.10 -5.77
CA GLY A 10 -37.01 -17.43 -5.29
C GLY A 10 -35.86 -18.08 -6.06
N SER A 11 -35.79 -17.89 -7.39
CA SER A 11 -34.69 -18.41 -8.22
C SER A 11 -33.36 -17.65 -7.93
N VAL A 12 -33.42 -16.34 -7.75
CA VAL A 12 -32.25 -15.54 -7.40
C VAL A 12 -31.73 -15.90 -6.00
N VAL A 13 -32.63 -16.00 -5.01
CA VAL A 13 -32.26 -16.43 -3.65
C VAL A 13 -31.73 -17.85 -3.65
N GLY A 14 -32.38 -18.76 -4.40
CA GLY A 14 -31.92 -20.16 -4.56
C GLY A 14 -30.55 -20.28 -5.21
N PHE A 15 -30.26 -19.43 -6.21
CA PHE A 15 -28.96 -19.37 -6.86
C PHE A 15 -27.86 -18.90 -5.90
N PHE A 16 -28.11 -17.84 -5.14
CA PHE A 16 -27.14 -17.36 -4.14
C PHE A 16 -26.96 -18.34 -2.98
N LEU A 17 -28.02 -19.04 -2.58
CA LEU A 17 -27.96 -20.09 -1.56
C LEU A 17 -27.15 -21.32 -2.05
N LEU A 18 -27.29 -21.66 -3.33
CA LEU A 18 -26.49 -22.71 -3.95
C LEU A 18 -25.00 -22.31 -4.02
N ILE A 19 -24.69 -21.07 -4.40
CA ILE A 19 -23.32 -20.53 -4.40
C ILE A 19 -22.75 -20.56 -2.98
N ALA A 20 -23.48 -20.09 -1.98
CA ALA A 20 -23.01 -20.10 -0.58
C ALA A 20 -22.77 -21.52 -0.05
N ILE A 21 -23.59 -22.50 -0.45
CA ILE A 21 -23.39 -23.92 -0.11
C ILE A 21 -22.16 -24.48 -0.84
N LEU A 22 -21.96 -24.16 -2.13
CA LEU A 22 -20.81 -24.61 -2.91
C LEU A 22 -19.51 -24.01 -2.37
N VAL A 23 -19.52 -22.72 -2.03
CA VAL A 23 -18.38 -22.03 -1.38
C VAL A 23 -18.09 -22.65 -0.02
N GLY A 24 -19.11 -22.90 0.81
CA GLY A 24 -18.95 -23.57 2.11
C GLY A 24 -18.43 -25.00 1.98
N PHE A 25 -18.80 -25.70 0.90
CA PHE A 25 -18.31 -27.06 0.61
C PHE A 25 -16.86 -27.04 0.11
N ALA A 26 -16.50 -26.07 -0.72
CA ALA A 26 -15.14 -25.86 -1.21
C ALA A 26 -14.19 -25.49 -0.05
N ILE A 27 -14.58 -24.54 0.81
CA ILE A 27 -13.81 -24.18 2.02
C ILE A 27 -13.65 -25.39 2.96
N GLY A 28 -14.72 -26.20 3.14
CA GLY A 28 -14.67 -27.41 3.97
C GLY A 28 -13.80 -28.52 3.35
N ALA A 29 -13.74 -28.61 2.03
CA ALA A 29 -12.88 -29.55 1.31
C ALA A 29 -11.40 -29.12 1.35
N ALA A 30 -11.13 -27.83 1.17
CA ALA A 30 -9.80 -27.25 1.27
C ALA A 30 -9.22 -27.40 2.68
N ALA A 31 -10.00 -27.12 3.72
CA ALA A 31 -9.60 -27.33 5.12
C ALA A 31 -9.30 -28.80 5.49
N ASN A 32 -9.70 -29.76 4.66
CA ASN A 32 -9.45 -31.20 4.84
C ASN A 32 -8.40 -31.75 3.87
N ALA A 33 -7.95 -30.99 2.88
CA ALA A 33 -6.83 -31.39 2.05
C ALA A 33 -5.56 -31.30 2.90
N SER A 34 -4.87 -32.42 3.09
CA SER A 34 -3.51 -32.37 3.61
C SER A 34 -2.65 -31.74 2.53
N ASP A 35 -2.12 -30.56 2.79
CA ASP A 35 -1.19 -29.91 1.89
C ASP A 35 -0.05 -30.89 1.55
N PRO A 36 0.25 -31.10 0.27
CA PRO A 36 1.42 -31.90 -0.09
C PRO A 36 2.64 -31.27 0.57
N VAL A 37 3.49 -32.06 1.21
CA VAL A 37 4.77 -31.57 1.75
C VAL A 37 5.60 -31.13 0.56
N ILE A 38 5.61 -29.84 0.28
CA ILE A 38 6.39 -29.23 -0.77
C ILE A 38 7.84 -29.19 -0.27
N GLY A 39 8.72 -29.91 -0.96
CA GLY A 39 10.18 -29.86 -0.68
C GLY A 39 10.84 -28.87 -1.63
N VAL A 40 11.77 -28.07 -1.12
CA VAL A 40 12.60 -27.22 -2.00
C VAL A 40 13.63 -28.11 -2.70
N PRO A 41 13.65 -28.18 -4.05
CA PRO A 41 14.67 -28.94 -4.78
C PRO A 41 16.09 -28.41 -4.48
N GLU A 42 17.08 -29.28 -4.51
CA GLU A 42 18.48 -28.85 -4.37
C GLU A 42 18.89 -28.01 -5.59
N GLY A 43 19.41 -26.82 -5.35
CA GLY A 43 19.77 -25.88 -6.41
C GLY A 43 18.56 -25.28 -7.12
N ALA A 44 17.46 -25.13 -6.40
CA ALA A 44 16.20 -24.59 -6.92
C ALA A 44 16.35 -23.22 -7.59
N VAL A 45 15.45 -22.95 -8.53
CA VAL A 45 15.22 -21.63 -9.12
C VAL A 45 13.89 -21.09 -8.59
N LEU A 46 13.95 -20.04 -7.80
CA LEU A 46 12.76 -19.35 -7.29
C LEU A 46 12.12 -18.54 -8.41
N HIS A 47 10.94 -18.94 -8.85
CA HIS A 47 10.18 -18.21 -9.87
C HIS A 47 9.29 -17.15 -9.22
N VAL A 48 9.53 -15.91 -9.55
CA VAL A 48 8.79 -14.74 -9.07
C VAL A 48 8.12 -14.07 -10.27
N GLN A 49 6.85 -14.33 -10.45
CA GLN A 49 6.05 -13.68 -11.49
C GLN A 49 5.43 -12.39 -10.93
N LEU A 50 5.62 -11.28 -11.63
CA LEU A 50 5.13 -9.96 -11.24
C LEU A 50 4.35 -9.33 -12.38
N GLU A 51 3.03 -9.25 -12.23
CA GLU A 51 2.13 -8.58 -13.16
C GLU A 51 0.97 -7.93 -12.37
N GLY A 52 0.62 -6.69 -12.73
CA GLY A 52 -0.44 -5.94 -12.05
C GLY A 52 -0.01 -5.26 -10.75
N GLY A 53 -0.96 -5.13 -9.83
CA GLY A 53 -0.76 -4.43 -8.55
C GLY A 53 0.02 -5.25 -7.53
N ILE A 54 0.81 -4.57 -6.70
CA ILE A 54 1.49 -5.17 -5.55
C ILE A 54 0.93 -4.51 -4.29
N ALA A 55 0.15 -5.27 -3.51
CA ALA A 55 -0.35 -4.86 -2.20
C ALA A 55 0.78 -4.84 -1.15
N GLU A 56 0.64 -4.08 -0.08
CA GLU A 56 1.66 -4.05 1.00
C GLU A 56 1.66 -5.35 1.82
N ARG A 57 0.47 -5.90 2.09
CA ARG A 57 0.26 -7.12 2.89
C ARG A 57 -0.49 -8.19 2.12
N PRO A 58 -0.41 -9.48 2.56
CA PRO A 58 -1.26 -10.53 2.04
C PRO A 58 -2.75 -10.16 2.15
N ASN A 59 -3.51 -10.45 1.10
CA ASN A 59 -4.96 -10.28 1.11
C ASN A 59 -5.61 -11.68 1.23
N GLU A 60 -6.21 -11.95 2.37
CA GLU A 60 -6.85 -13.23 2.65
C GLU A 60 -8.05 -13.52 1.72
N VAL A 61 -8.68 -12.46 1.19
CA VAL A 61 -9.78 -12.60 0.22
C VAL A 61 -9.24 -13.04 -1.15
N ASP A 62 -8.14 -12.43 -1.60
CA ASP A 62 -7.48 -12.83 -2.86
C ASP A 62 -6.95 -14.27 -2.76
N GLN A 63 -6.41 -14.66 -1.61
CA GLN A 63 -6.00 -16.04 -1.34
C GLN A 63 -7.18 -17.01 -1.39
N LEU A 64 -8.32 -16.65 -0.78
CA LEU A 64 -9.53 -17.44 -0.84
C LEU A 64 -10.06 -17.62 -2.28
N TRP A 65 -10.06 -16.56 -3.09
CA TRP A 65 -10.45 -16.64 -4.48
C TRP A 65 -9.48 -17.45 -5.33
N ALA A 66 -8.18 -17.28 -5.11
CA ALA A 66 -7.14 -18.04 -5.78
C ALA A 66 -7.30 -19.55 -5.52
N GLU A 67 -7.50 -19.94 -4.26
CA GLU A 67 -7.77 -21.32 -3.87
C GLU A 67 -9.06 -21.87 -4.51
N LEU A 68 -10.13 -21.06 -4.53
CA LEU A 68 -11.42 -21.46 -5.11
C LEU A 68 -11.36 -21.64 -6.62
N LEU A 69 -10.53 -20.86 -7.32
CA LEU A 69 -10.40 -20.84 -8.78
C LEU A 69 -9.25 -21.72 -9.28
N ASP A 70 -8.48 -22.32 -8.38
CA ASP A 70 -7.25 -23.07 -8.70
C ASP A 70 -6.24 -22.20 -9.48
N GLU A 71 -6.13 -20.92 -9.08
CA GLU A 71 -5.21 -19.94 -9.65
C GLU A 71 -4.21 -19.48 -8.59
N PRO A 72 -2.98 -19.06 -8.95
CA PRO A 72 -2.03 -18.53 -7.97
C PRO A 72 -2.52 -17.20 -7.40
N ALA A 73 -2.48 -17.06 -6.08
CA ALA A 73 -2.77 -15.78 -5.42
C ALA A 73 -1.71 -14.73 -5.78
N PRO A 74 -2.11 -13.46 -5.99
CA PRO A 74 -1.16 -12.38 -6.16
C PRO A 74 -0.36 -12.18 -4.87
N LEU A 75 0.97 -12.14 -4.98
CA LEU A 75 1.85 -11.96 -3.84
C LEU A 75 1.94 -10.49 -3.43
N SER A 76 1.85 -10.25 -2.14
CA SER A 76 2.09 -8.93 -1.54
C SER A 76 3.58 -8.57 -1.52
N LEU A 77 3.89 -7.30 -1.26
CA LEU A 77 5.26 -6.84 -1.09
C LEU A 77 5.95 -7.56 0.08
N TYR A 78 5.23 -7.79 1.18
CA TYR A 78 5.74 -8.55 2.31
C TYR A 78 6.16 -9.96 1.88
N GLU A 79 5.28 -10.71 1.21
CA GLU A 79 5.55 -12.08 0.75
C GLU A 79 6.69 -12.10 -0.29
N LEU A 80 6.70 -11.19 -1.25
CA LEU A 80 7.77 -11.08 -2.24
C LEU A 80 9.14 -10.83 -1.59
N THR A 81 9.20 -9.93 -0.60
CA THR A 81 10.44 -9.64 0.10
C THR A 81 10.86 -10.78 1.03
N GLU A 82 9.91 -11.50 1.66
CA GLU A 82 10.19 -12.71 2.45
C GLU A 82 10.70 -13.86 1.56
N ALA A 83 10.09 -14.11 0.39
CA ALA A 83 10.57 -15.14 -0.52
C ALA A 83 12.01 -14.87 -0.99
N VAL A 84 12.32 -13.63 -1.38
CA VAL A 84 13.67 -13.22 -1.78
C VAL A 84 14.66 -13.32 -0.61
N ARG A 85 14.24 -12.94 0.60
CA ARG A 85 15.04 -13.04 1.82
C ARG A 85 15.30 -14.50 2.20
N GLY A 86 14.26 -15.34 2.15
CA GLY A 86 14.38 -16.79 2.36
C GLY A 86 15.37 -17.41 1.39
N ALA A 87 15.25 -17.12 0.09
CA ALA A 87 16.19 -17.59 -0.93
C ALA A 87 17.64 -17.18 -0.63
N ARG A 88 17.85 -15.95 -0.16
CA ARG A 88 19.18 -15.46 0.26
C ARG A 88 19.74 -16.21 1.46
N LEU A 89 18.89 -16.68 2.37
CA LEU A 89 19.26 -17.34 3.62
C LEU A 89 19.25 -18.87 3.51
N SER A 90 18.87 -19.43 2.36
CA SER A 90 18.69 -20.88 2.12
C SER A 90 19.98 -21.71 2.08
N ASP A 91 21.13 -21.12 2.39
CA ASP A 91 22.47 -21.77 2.39
C ASP A 91 22.79 -22.51 1.07
N GLY A 92 22.40 -21.89 -0.07
CA GLY A 92 22.63 -22.40 -1.41
C GLY A 92 21.57 -23.38 -1.93
N GLN A 93 20.53 -23.68 -1.17
CA GLN A 93 19.40 -24.50 -1.64
C GLN A 93 18.68 -23.83 -2.82
N VAL A 94 18.50 -22.49 -2.76
CA VAL A 94 18.05 -21.67 -3.89
C VAL A 94 19.26 -21.03 -4.55
N LYS A 95 19.59 -21.44 -5.79
CA LYS A 95 20.74 -20.92 -6.54
C LYS A 95 20.42 -19.70 -7.40
N ALA A 96 19.17 -19.54 -7.79
CA ALA A 96 18.75 -18.44 -8.66
C ALA A 96 17.33 -17.96 -8.32
N ILE A 97 17.08 -16.68 -8.66
CA ILE A 97 15.76 -16.07 -8.66
C ILE A 97 15.46 -15.67 -10.11
N TRP A 98 14.35 -16.17 -10.63
CA TRP A 98 13.83 -15.78 -11.93
C TRP A 98 12.69 -14.79 -11.74
N LEU A 99 12.92 -13.54 -12.16
CA LEU A 99 11.92 -12.48 -12.21
C LEU A 99 11.26 -12.51 -13.59
N ASP A 100 10.02 -12.96 -13.66
CA ASP A 100 9.19 -12.89 -14.85
C ASP A 100 8.28 -11.66 -14.74
N LEU A 101 8.62 -10.61 -15.49
CA LEU A 101 8.06 -9.27 -15.32
C LEU A 101 7.07 -8.94 -16.43
N GLY A 102 5.80 -8.77 -16.06
CA GLY A 102 4.78 -8.12 -16.87
C GLY A 102 4.75 -6.59 -16.64
N MET A 103 3.58 -6.00 -16.81
CA MET A 103 3.31 -4.61 -16.40
C MET A 103 3.14 -4.57 -14.88
N VAL A 104 4.02 -3.87 -14.20
CA VAL A 104 4.02 -3.79 -12.73
C VAL A 104 3.39 -2.46 -12.29
N ASP A 105 2.27 -2.54 -11.55
CA ASP A 105 1.64 -1.37 -10.93
C ASP A 105 1.90 -1.35 -9.43
N ALA A 106 2.98 -0.70 -9.03
CA ALA A 106 3.37 -0.54 -7.63
C ALA A 106 3.94 0.86 -7.39
N SER A 107 3.98 1.27 -6.12
CA SER A 107 4.64 2.51 -5.73
C SER A 107 6.15 2.42 -5.98
N TRP A 108 6.81 3.55 -6.24
CA TRP A 108 8.28 3.58 -6.37
C TRP A 108 8.98 3.11 -5.09
N ALA A 109 8.36 3.28 -3.93
CA ALA A 109 8.89 2.78 -2.67
C ALA A 109 8.84 1.26 -2.59
N ALA A 110 7.73 0.62 -2.96
CA ALA A 110 7.60 -0.83 -3.02
C ALA A 110 8.63 -1.45 -3.96
N LEU A 111 8.77 -0.87 -5.17
CA LEU A 111 9.79 -1.32 -6.13
C LEU A 111 11.21 -1.13 -5.61
N THR A 112 11.48 -0.04 -4.89
CA THR A 112 12.79 0.22 -4.29
C THR A 112 13.11 -0.78 -3.19
N GLU A 113 12.11 -1.15 -2.38
CA GLU A 113 12.23 -2.14 -1.31
C GLU A 113 12.52 -3.53 -1.88
N LEU A 114 11.70 -4.02 -2.80
CA LEU A 114 11.91 -5.32 -3.46
C LEU A 114 13.26 -5.38 -4.18
N ARG A 115 13.61 -4.31 -4.91
CA ARG A 115 14.91 -4.20 -5.58
C ARG A 115 16.08 -4.26 -4.60
N ALA A 116 15.93 -3.68 -3.41
CA ALA A 116 16.97 -3.72 -2.37
C ALA A 116 17.18 -5.15 -1.84
N GLU A 117 16.11 -5.92 -1.62
CA GLU A 117 16.22 -7.34 -1.21
C GLU A 117 16.84 -8.20 -2.32
N LEU A 118 16.45 -8.00 -3.58
CA LEU A 118 17.09 -8.66 -4.73
C LEU A 118 18.59 -8.33 -4.81
N ALA A 119 18.98 -7.09 -4.55
CA ALA A 119 20.39 -6.70 -4.53
C ALA A 119 21.15 -7.38 -3.37
N LYS A 120 20.52 -7.53 -2.19
CA LYS A 120 21.07 -8.27 -1.05
C LYS A 120 21.25 -9.76 -1.40
N ALA A 121 20.26 -10.38 -2.07
CA ALA A 121 20.33 -11.78 -2.52
C ALA A 121 21.45 -11.98 -3.55
N LYS A 122 21.54 -11.11 -4.55
CA LYS A 122 22.64 -11.12 -5.54
C LYS A 122 24.01 -10.99 -4.88
N LYS A 123 24.16 -10.11 -3.90
CA LYS A 123 25.42 -9.94 -3.13
C LYS A 123 25.77 -11.18 -2.33
N ALA A 124 24.78 -11.95 -1.87
CA ALA A 124 24.98 -13.23 -1.17
C ALA A 124 25.30 -14.41 -2.11
N GLY A 125 25.32 -14.19 -3.43
CA GLY A 125 25.68 -15.22 -4.41
C GLY A 125 24.48 -15.85 -5.15
N VAL A 126 23.25 -15.45 -4.85
CA VAL A 126 22.06 -15.90 -5.59
C VAL A 126 22.03 -15.22 -6.94
N THR A 127 21.95 -15.99 -8.02
CA THR A 127 21.84 -15.43 -9.38
C THR A 127 20.46 -14.86 -9.60
N VAL A 128 20.34 -13.62 -10.05
CA VAL A 128 19.05 -13.00 -10.40
C VAL A 128 18.95 -12.85 -11.91
N VAL A 129 17.92 -13.41 -12.49
CA VAL A 129 17.61 -13.33 -13.93
C VAL A 129 16.27 -12.64 -14.12
N ALA A 130 16.18 -11.72 -15.06
CA ALA A 130 14.93 -11.03 -15.38
C ALA A 130 14.52 -11.31 -16.83
N THR A 131 13.24 -11.60 -17.03
CA THR A 131 12.61 -11.77 -18.35
C THR A 131 11.41 -10.86 -18.49
N SER A 132 11.13 -10.39 -19.69
CA SER A 132 9.87 -9.71 -20.02
C SER A 132 9.59 -9.74 -21.52
N LYS A 133 8.32 -9.63 -21.85
CA LYS A 133 7.88 -9.33 -23.23
C LYS A 133 8.03 -7.84 -23.55
N ALA A 134 7.91 -6.98 -22.55
CA ALA A 134 8.11 -5.54 -22.67
C ALA A 134 8.45 -4.95 -21.29
N TYR A 135 9.46 -4.12 -21.25
CA TYR A 135 9.83 -3.38 -20.03
C TYR A 135 9.30 -1.95 -20.11
N ASP A 136 8.44 -1.59 -19.17
CA ASP A 136 8.16 -0.21 -18.80
C ASP A 136 9.20 0.31 -17.80
N PRO A 137 9.20 1.59 -17.41
CA PRO A 137 10.18 2.11 -16.44
C PRO A 137 10.17 1.38 -15.09
N LYS A 138 9.01 0.93 -14.59
CA LYS A 138 8.90 0.23 -13.31
C LYS A 138 9.46 -1.20 -13.38
N ALA A 139 9.04 -1.96 -14.38
CA ALA A 139 9.57 -3.30 -14.63
C ALA A 139 11.09 -3.27 -14.92
N TYR A 140 11.56 -2.30 -15.72
CA TYR A 140 12.98 -2.15 -15.99
C TYR A 140 13.80 -1.75 -14.77
N PHE A 141 13.24 -0.96 -13.86
CA PHE A 141 13.87 -0.64 -12.58
C PHE A 141 14.17 -1.89 -11.77
N LEU A 142 13.22 -2.84 -11.67
CA LEU A 142 13.44 -4.13 -11.04
C LEU A 142 14.42 -4.98 -11.84
N ALA A 143 14.20 -5.14 -13.14
CA ALA A 143 15.07 -5.94 -14.01
C ALA A 143 16.52 -5.48 -13.96
N SER A 144 16.77 -4.20 -13.81
CA SER A 144 18.13 -3.62 -13.86
C SER A 144 19.04 -4.13 -12.73
N VAL A 145 18.51 -4.69 -11.62
CA VAL A 145 19.33 -5.30 -10.57
C VAL A 145 19.85 -6.69 -10.95
N ALA A 146 19.18 -7.34 -11.91
CA ALA A 146 19.49 -8.73 -12.30
C ALA A 146 20.95 -8.91 -12.76
N THR A 147 21.40 -10.15 -12.72
CA THR A 147 22.69 -10.56 -13.27
C THR A 147 22.62 -10.62 -14.79
N LYS A 148 21.46 -11.08 -15.31
CA LYS A 148 21.15 -11.11 -16.74
C LYS A 148 19.72 -10.61 -16.96
N ILE A 149 19.54 -9.78 -17.97
CA ILE A 149 18.26 -9.23 -18.40
C ILE A 149 17.97 -9.74 -19.82
N TYR A 150 16.87 -10.44 -19.97
CA TYR A 150 16.39 -10.94 -21.24
C TYR A 150 15.14 -10.16 -21.66
N LEU A 151 15.03 -9.90 -22.95
CA LEU A 151 13.86 -9.29 -23.57
C LEU A 151 13.40 -10.18 -24.73
N ALA A 152 12.11 -10.42 -24.86
CA ALA A 152 11.58 -11.17 -25.99
C ALA A 152 12.01 -10.51 -27.33
N PRO A 153 12.35 -11.30 -28.37
CA PRO A 153 12.86 -10.75 -29.64
C PRO A 153 11.94 -9.74 -30.34
N ALA A 154 10.62 -9.88 -30.16
CA ALA A 154 9.60 -8.94 -30.65
C ALA A 154 9.22 -7.88 -29.63
N GLY A 155 9.90 -7.83 -28.48
CA GLY A 155 9.60 -6.96 -27.35
C GLY A 155 10.11 -5.53 -27.51
N MET A 156 9.85 -4.73 -26.48
CA MET A 156 10.30 -3.34 -26.42
C MET A 156 10.72 -2.95 -25.00
N LEU A 157 11.60 -1.95 -24.93
CA LEU A 157 11.96 -1.27 -23.69
C LEU A 157 11.53 0.19 -23.77
N VAL A 158 10.77 0.65 -22.77
CA VAL A 158 10.29 2.03 -22.67
C VAL A 158 11.03 2.74 -21.54
N LEU A 159 11.65 3.90 -21.85
CA LEU A 159 12.34 4.78 -20.88
C LEU A 159 11.94 6.24 -21.14
N ASN A 160 10.68 6.57 -20.86
CA ASN A 160 10.08 7.87 -21.19
C ASN A 160 10.04 8.88 -20.03
N GLY A 161 10.72 8.58 -18.93
CA GLY A 161 10.73 9.46 -17.75
C GLY A 161 9.47 9.39 -16.92
N LEU A 162 9.28 10.37 -16.01
CA LEU A 162 8.14 10.49 -15.13
C LEU A 162 7.38 11.78 -15.41
N SER A 163 6.05 11.70 -15.35
CA SER A 163 5.18 12.88 -15.48
C SER A 163 4.04 12.82 -14.47
N ALA A 164 3.52 14.00 -14.11
CA ALA A 164 2.29 14.14 -13.36
C ALA A 164 1.40 15.18 -14.06
N SER A 165 0.14 14.84 -14.24
CA SER A 165 -0.84 15.70 -14.91
C SER A 165 -2.10 15.82 -14.05
N PRO A 166 -2.06 16.63 -12.96
CA PRO A 166 -3.22 16.83 -12.11
C PRO A 166 -4.34 17.53 -12.88
N MET A 167 -5.56 17.05 -12.67
CA MET A 167 -6.76 17.66 -13.29
C MET A 167 -7.32 18.75 -12.39
N TYR A 168 -7.88 19.81 -13.00
CA TYR A 168 -8.50 20.93 -12.33
C TYR A 168 -9.99 20.97 -12.64
N TYR A 169 -10.82 20.99 -11.61
CA TYR A 169 -12.28 20.80 -11.71
C TYR A 169 -13.07 22.09 -11.55
N LYS A 170 -12.42 23.22 -11.21
CA LYS A 170 -13.09 24.51 -10.99
C LYS A 170 -14.03 24.89 -12.14
N GLY A 171 -13.56 24.81 -13.39
CA GLY A 171 -14.38 25.14 -14.56
C GLY A 171 -15.60 24.22 -14.74
N ALA A 172 -15.53 22.96 -14.33
CA ALA A 172 -16.66 22.05 -14.33
C ALA A 172 -17.66 22.41 -13.20
N LEU A 173 -17.15 22.70 -12.01
CA LEU A 173 -17.97 23.13 -10.86
C LEU A 173 -18.70 24.44 -11.15
N ASP A 174 -18.03 25.43 -11.73
CA ASP A 174 -18.62 26.71 -12.13
C ASP A 174 -19.78 26.49 -13.12
N LYS A 175 -19.61 25.60 -14.11
CA LYS A 175 -20.70 25.25 -15.06
C LYS A 175 -21.89 24.59 -14.37
N LEU A 176 -21.63 23.80 -13.32
CA LEU A 176 -22.70 23.20 -12.51
C LEU A 176 -23.33 24.18 -11.52
N GLY A 177 -22.76 25.38 -11.32
CA GLY A 177 -23.21 26.34 -10.31
C GLY A 177 -22.85 25.92 -8.89
N VAL A 178 -21.74 25.20 -8.76
CA VAL A 178 -21.14 24.76 -7.49
C VAL A 178 -19.86 25.54 -7.26
N LYS A 179 -19.65 26.06 -6.05
CA LYS A 179 -18.41 26.73 -5.65
C LYS A 179 -17.71 25.96 -4.55
N ALA A 180 -16.41 25.80 -4.70
CA ALA A 180 -15.55 25.26 -3.65
C ALA A 180 -14.93 26.40 -2.83
N HIS A 181 -14.88 26.25 -1.51
CA HIS A 181 -14.28 27.18 -0.56
C HIS A 181 -13.14 26.43 0.16
N LEU A 182 -11.92 26.75 -0.20
CA LEU A 182 -10.72 26.14 0.38
C LEU A 182 -10.17 27.04 1.49
N VAL A 183 -10.13 26.53 2.70
CA VAL A 183 -9.52 27.16 3.87
C VAL A 183 -8.26 26.40 4.22
N ARG A 184 -7.09 27.01 4.10
CA ARG A 184 -5.80 26.43 4.45
C ARG A 184 -5.31 26.95 5.77
N GLY A 185 -4.59 26.14 6.53
CA GLY A 185 -3.83 26.62 7.68
C GLY A 185 -2.92 27.79 7.29
N SER A 186 -2.81 28.78 8.15
CA SER A 186 -2.03 30.00 7.88
C SER A 186 -0.60 29.67 7.50
N GLY A 187 -0.13 30.15 6.35
CA GLY A 187 1.18 29.86 5.79
C GLY A 187 1.32 28.53 5.02
N ASN A 188 0.27 27.72 4.87
CA ASN A 188 0.30 26.42 4.18
C ASN A 188 0.27 26.56 2.64
N ALA A 189 1.29 27.20 2.07
CA ALA A 189 1.36 27.46 0.63
C ALA A 189 1.43 26.18 -0.23
N PHE A 190 1.97 25.08 0.33
CA PHE A 190 2.19 23.82 -0.38
C PHE A 190 1.06 22.79 -0.15
N LYS A 191 0.07 23.08 0.72
CA LYS A 191 -1.08 22.17 0.91
C LYS A 191 -2.04 22.28 -0.27
N SER A 192 -1.73 21.57 -1.35
CA SER A 192 -2.33 21.74 -2.66
C SER A 192 -3.48 20.77 -2.99
N ALA A 193 -3.82 19.82 -2.09
CA ALA A 193 -4.85 18.82 -2.34
C ALA A 193 -6.22 19.41 -2.71
N GLY A 194 -6.60 20.56 -2.14
CA GLY A 194 -7.85 21.27 -2.48
C GLY A 194 -7.73 22.23 -3.66
N GLU A 195 -6.54 22.48 -4.20
CA GLU A 195 -6.31 23.45 -5.27
C GLU A 195 -7.08 23.14 -6.57
N PRO A 196 -7.21 21.85 -7.00
CA PRO A 196 -7.96 21.49 -8.19
C PRO A 196 -9.43 21.95 -8.22
N PHE A 197 -10.01 22.20 -7.07
CA PHE A 197 -11.41 22.62 -6.96
C PHE A 197 -11.61 24.15 -7.00
N ILE A 198 -10.54 24.93 -6.78
CA ILE A 198 -10.61 26.40 -6.69
C ILE A 198 -9.78 27.12 -7.75
N ALA A 199 -8.92 26.43 -8.47
CA ALA A 199 -8.05 26.98 -9.50
C ALA A 199 -8.28 26.28 -10.85
N GLU A 200 -7.88 26.92 -11.94
CA GLU A 200 -7.91 26.34 -13.30
C GLU A 200 -6.52 25.84 -13.72
N GLU A 201 -5.48 26.25 -13.00
CA GLU A 201 -4.09 25.85 -13.27
C GLU A 201 -3.32 25.69 -11.96
N MET A 202 -2.15 25.08 -12.07
CA MET A 202 -1.26 24.78 -10.96
C MET A 202 -0.58 26.04 -10.45
N SER A 203 -0.61 26.26 -9.14
CA SER A 203 0.16 27.34 -8.48
C SER A 203 1.66 27.10 -8.59
N GLU A 204 2.46 28.17 -8.45
CA GLU A 204 3.93 28.09 -8.44
C GLU A 204 4.45 27.16 -7.32
N ALA A 205 3.85 27.22 -6.13
CA ALA A 205 4.21 26.36 -5.01
C ALA A 205 3.96 24.88 -5.31
N ASN A 206 2.80 24.58 -5.90
CA ASN A 206 2.45 23.21 -6.28
C ASN A 206 3.33 22.71 -7.44
N ARG A 207 3.61 23.55 -8.44
CA ARG A 207 4.53 23.22 -9.54
C ARG A 207 5.94 22.90 -9.02
N LEU A 208 6.46 23.72 -8.11
CA LEU A 208 7.75 23.48 -7.48
C LEU A 208 7.77 22.12 -6.76
N GLN A 209 6.74 21.84 -5.98
CA GLN A 209 6.60 20.59 -5.24
C GLN A 209 6.60 19.36 -6.18
N TYR A 210 5.79 19.38 -7.26
CA TYR A 210 5.78 18.29 -8.25
C TYR A 210 7.13 18.15 -8.96
N THR A 211 7.77 19.26 -9.30
CA THR A 211 9.09 19.24 -9.94
C THR A 211 10.14 18.57 -9.05
N GLU A 212 10.16 18.91 -7.77
CA GLU A 212 11.08 18.31 -6.80
C GLU A 212 10.78 16.83 -6.53
N LEU A 213 9.51 16.47 -6.40
CA LEU A 213 9.12 15.05 -6.21
C LEU A 213 9.50 14.20 -7.41
N LEU A 214 9.08 14.58 -8.61
CA LEU A 214 9.41 13.84 -9.84
C LEU A 214 10.92 13.79 -10.08
N GLY A 215 11.62 14.91 -9.84
CA GLY A 215 13.07 14.96 -9.93
C GLY A 215 13.76 14.03 -8.93
N GLY A 216 13.28 13.97 -7.69
CA GLY A 216 13.79 13.07 -6.66
C GLY A 216 13.56 11.59 -6.99
N LEU A 217 12.36 11.24 -7.42
CA LEU A 217 12.03 9.86 -7.85
C LEU A 217 12.87 9.44 -9.05
N TRP A 218 12.97 10.31 -10.06
CA TRP A 218 13.78 10.05 -11.25
C TRP A 218 15.27 9.90 -10.93
N SER A 219 15.81 10.75 -10.05
CA SER A 219 17.21 10.67 -9.62
C SER A 219 17.52 9.32 -8.94
N GLU A 220 16.63 8.80 -8.11
CA GLU A 220 16.79 7.47 -7.52
C GLU A 220 16.74 6.36 -8.57
N PHE A 221 15.78 6.43 -9.50
CA PHE A 221 15.70 5.52 -10.64
C PHE A 221 17.00 5.51 -11.43
N GLU A 222 17.42 6.67 -11.92
CA GLU A 222 18.59 6.82 -12.78
C GLU A 222 19.86 6.36 -12.06
N THR A 223 20.08 6.80 -10.82
CA THR A 223 21.26 6.43 -10.03
C THR A 223 21.38 4.91 -9.90
N ARG A 224 20.29 4.22 -9.56
CA ARG A 224 20.30 2.78 -9.34
C ARG A 224 20.42 1.97 -10.63
N VAL A 225 19.71 2.37 -11.68
CA VAL A 225 19.78 1.72 -12.98
C VAL A 225 21.18 1.87 -13.57
N ARG A 226 21.75 3.06 -13.57
CA ARG A 226 23.09 3.33 -14.10
C ARG A 226 24.19 2.63 -13.30
N ALA A 227 24.06 2.55 -11.98
CA ALA A 227 25.00 1.78 -11.16
C ALA A 227 24.99 0.28 -11.51
N SER A 228 23.84 -0.27 -11.88
CA SER A 228 23.69 -1.67 -12.28
C SER A 228 24.09 -1.92 -13.75
N ARG A 229 23.91 -0.93 -14.61
CA ARG A 229 24.18 -0.96 -16.07
C ARG A 229 25.34 -0.02 -16.41
N SER A 230 26.44 -0.10 -15.67
CA SER A 230 27.58 0.80 -15.77
C SER A 230 28.31 0.75 -17.12
N ALA A 231 28.08 -0.27 -17.95
CA ALA A 231 28.60 -0.38 -19.30
C ALA A 231 27.89 0.54 -20.31
N VAL A 232 26.69 1.02 -20.00
CA VAL A 232 25.93 1.94 -20.87
C VAL A 232 26.55 3.32 -20.82
N ALA A 233 27.05 3.82 -21.96
CA ALA A 233 27.68 5.11 -22.03
C ALA A 233 26.69 6.27 -21.74
N ASP A 234 27.16 7.33 -21.11
CA ASP A 234 26.34 8.52 -20.79
C ASP A 234 25.67 9.13 -22.02
N SER A 235 26.37 9.14 -23.17
CA SER A 235 25.82 9.63 -24.43
C SER A 235 24.66 8.78 -24.94
N ALA A 236 24.76 7.45 -24.80
CA ALA A 236 23.69 6.53 -25.17
C ALA A 236 22.48 6.69 -24.24
N TRP A 237 22.72 6.79 -22.92
CA TRP A 237 21.67 7.03 -21.94
C TRP A 237 20.89 8.32 -22.21
N ASN A 238 21.62 9.44 -22.41
CA ASN A 238 21.01 10.73 -22.74
C ASN A 238 20.27 10.71 -24.08
N HIS A 239 20.79 10.00 -25.08
CA HIS A 239 20.11 9.83 -26.36
C HIS A 239 18.76 9.13 -26.20
N VAL A 240 18.74 8.03 -25.43
CA VAL A 240 17.50 7.27 -25.15
C VAL A 240 16.46 8.16 -24.50
N LEU A 241 16.81 8.86 -23.44
CA LEU A 241 15.85 9.68 -22.69
C LEU A 241 15.30 10.87 -23.47
N GLN A 242 16.07 11.43 -24.39
CA GLN A 242 15.69 12.66 -25.09
C GLN A 242 15.11 12.41 -26.48
N LEU A 243 15.55 11.37 -27.17
CA LEU A 243 15.29 11.19 -28.59
C LEU A 243 14.69 9.83 -28.96
N GLU A 244 14.95 8.79 -28.18
CA GLU A 244 14.56 7.42 -28.53
C GLU A 244 13.99 6.66 -27.29
N PRO A 245 12.92 7.18 -26.63
CA PRO A 245 12.42 6.59 -25.38
C PRO A 245 11.70 5.24 -25.56
N LEU A 246 11.42 4.83 -26.81
CA LEU A 246 10.83 3.55 -27.18
C LEU A 246 11.85 2.76 -27.98
N LEU A 247 12.45 1.75 -27.37
CA LEU A 247 13.48 0.93 -27.97
C LEU A 247 12.92 -0.42 -28.42
N THR A 248 13.23 -0.83 -29.63
CA THR A 248 13.07 -2.23 -30.04
C THR A 248 14.01 -3.13 -29.26
N ALA A 249 13.70 -4.41 -29.17
CA ALA A 249 14.54 -5.38 -28.47
C ALA A 249 15.99 -5.37 -28.97
N SER A 250 16.18 -5.37 -30.29
CA SER A 250 17.52 -5.31 -30.91
C SER A 250 18.28 -4.03 -30.53
N ARG A 251 17.58 -2.90 -30.46
CA ARG A 251 18.19 -1.61 -30.09
C ARG A 251 18.56 -1.57 -28.62
N ALA A 252 17.71 -2.12 -27.75
CA ALA A 252 18.00 -2.24 -26.32
C ALA A 252 19.24 -3.13 -26.05
N LEU A 253 19.39 -4.23 -26.81
CA LEU A 253 20.56 -5.10 -26.77
C LEU A 253 21.82 -4.39 -27.27
N GLU A 254 21.75 -3.70 -28.41
CA GLU A 254 22.88 -2.93 -28.97
C GLU A 254 23.42 -1.89 -27.98
N LEU A 255 22.52 -1.22 -27.24
CA LEU A 255 22.88 -0.22 -26.24
C LEU A 255 23.34 -0.82 -24.91
N GLY A 256 23.27 -2.15 -24.73
CA GLY A 256 23.62 -2.82 -23.49
C GLY A 256 22.62 -2.62 -22.34
N LEU A 257 21.40 -2.20 -22.66
CA LEU A 257 20.32 -2.07 -21.68
C LEU A 257 19.71 -3.42 -21.31
N VAL A 258 19.75 -4.40 -22.21
CA VAL A 258 19.47 -5.83 -21.97
C VAL A 258 20.67 -6.67 -22.39
N ASP A 259 20.78 -7.89 -21.87
CA ASP A 259 21.95 -8.74 -22.07
C ASP A 259 21.75 -9.75 -23.21
N ALA A 260 20.52 -10.16 -23.47
CA ALA A 260 20.18 -11.07 -24.58
C ALA A 260 18.71 -10.95 -24.97
N LEU A 261 18.39 -11.50 -26.15
CA LEU A 261 17.03 -11.67 -26.64
C LEU A 261 16.70 -13.15 -26.58
N ALA A 262 15.65 -13.50 -25.82
CA ALA A 262 15.17 -14.88 -25.70
C ALA A 262 13.72 -14.90 -25.23
N TYR A 263 13.03 -15.99 -25.54
CA TYR A 263 11.75 -16.33 -24.94
C TYR A 263 11.95 -17.08 -23.62
N PRO A 264 11.01 -17.01 -22.64
CA PRO A 264 11.14 -17.68 -21.35
C PRO A 264 11.38 -19.22 -21.45
N ASP A 265 10.75 -19.89 -22.39
CA ASP A 265 10.91 -21.33 -22.64
C ASP A 265 12.32 -21.71 -23.13
N GLU A 266 12.99 -20.83 -23.89
CA GLU A 266 14.38 -21.04 -24.32
C GLU A 266 15.35 -21.03 -23.12
N LEU A 267 15.06 -20.21 -22.11
CA LEU A 267 15.85 -20.11 -20.89
C LEU A 267 15.73 -21.36 -20.01
N LEU A 268 14.53 -21.91 -19.89
CA LEU A 268 14.29 -23.16 -19.17
C LEU A 268 15.13 -24.29 -19.77
N LEU A 269 15.28 -24.32 -21.09
CA LEU A 269 16.05 -25.34 -21.78
C LEU A 269 17.57 -25.12 -21.70
N SER A 270 18.06 -23.88 -21.76
CA SER A 270 19.48 -23.57 -21.89
C SER A 270 20.21 -23.33 -20.58
N ASP A 271 19.69 -22.45 -19.75
CA ASP A 271 20.40 -21.95 -18.55
C ASP A 271 20.11 -22.79 -17.29
N TRP A 272 19.01 -23.53 -17.27
CA TRP A 272 18.58 -24.34 -16.12
C TRP A 272 18.46 -25.85 -16.40
N GLY A 273 19.01 -26.32 -17.54
CA GLY A 273 19.19 -27.74 -17.82
C GLY A 273 17.93 -28.52 -18.20
N GLY A 274 16.91 -27.85 -18.64
CA GLY A 274 15.63 -28.46 -19.04
C GLY A 274 14.77 -28.94 -17.86
N ALA A 275 15.15 -28.59 -16.63
CA ALA A 275 14.51 -29.11 -15.44
C ALA A 275 13.37 -28.16 -14.99
N GLU A 276 12.15 -28.42 -15.45
CA GLU A 276 10.95 -27.95 -14.74
C GLU A 276 10.98 -28.43 -13.28
N ASP A 277 11.56 -29.59 -13.02
CA ASP A 277 11.72 -30.18 -11.68
C ASP A 277 12.57 -29.32 -10.70
N GLY A 278 13.34 -28.34 -11.19
CA GLY A 278 14.12 -27.42 -10.36
C GLY A 278 13.43 -26.06 -10.11
N LEU A 279 12.26 -25.82 -10.70
CA LEU A 279 11.51 -24.59 -10.47
C LEU A 279 10.64 -24.71 -9.22
N ILE A 280 10.62 -23.66 -8.41
CA ILE A 280 9.66 -23.52 -7.31
C ILE A 280 9.02 -22.15 -7.40
N SER A 281 7.68 -22.08 -7.34
CA SER A 281 6.98 -20.81 -7.30
C SER A 281 7.27 -20.07 -6.00
N ALA A 282 7.15 -18.74 -6.01
CA ALA A 282 7.33 -17.97 -4.78
C ALA A 282 6.27 -18.32 -3.72
N THR A 283 5.03 -18.65 -4.12
CA THR A 283 3.98 -19.12 -3.22
C THR A 283 4.33 -20.45 -2.56
N ASP A 284 4.74 -21.46 -3.37
CA ASP A 284 5.15 -22.77 -2.84
C ASP A 284 6.38 -22.67 -1.96
N TYR A 285 7.32 -21.79 -2.34
CA TYR A 285 8.54 -21.58 -1.55
C TYR A 285 8.20 -20.96 -0.18
N LEU A 286 7.31 -19.96 -0.13
CA LEU A 286 6.85 -19.37 1.13
C LEU A 286 6.20 -20.41 2.05
N ALA A 287 5.43 -21.35 1.50
CA ALA A 287 4.82 -22.43 2.28
C ALA A 287 5.87 -23.38 2.92
N THR A 288 7.11 -23.42 2.41
CA THR A 288 8.21 -24.21 3.01
C THR A 288 8.92 -23.47 4.15
N LEU A 289 8.74 -22.14 4.25
CA LEU A 289 9.36 -21.35 5.32
C LEU A 289 8.56 -21.57 6.60
N SER A 290 9.21 -22.09 7.62
CA SER A 290 8.59 -22.31 8.94
C SER A 290 9.14 -21.31 9.95
N ASP A 291 8.25 -20.68 10.69
CA ASP A 291 8.62 -19.90 11.86
C ASP A 291 8.78 -20.82 13.09
N ASP A 292 9.71 -20.47 13.97
CA ASP A 292 9.76 -21.08 15.30
C ASP A 292 8.57 -20.57 16.13
N ALA A 293 7.56 -21.43 16.32
CA ALA A 293 6.35 -21.10 17.06
C ALA A 293 6.62 -20.66 18.53
N SER A 294 7.80 -20.99 19.07
CA SER A 294 8.24 -20.60 20.42
C SER A 294 8.98 -19.26 20.46
N ALA A 295 9.32 -18.69 19.30
CA ALA A 295 10.02 -17.40 19.23
C ALA A 295 9.12 -16.25 19.70
N PRO A 296 9.72 -15.21 20.34
CA PRO A 296 8.99 -13.99 20.70
C PRO A 296 8.40 -13.31 19.47
N VAL A 297 7.30 -12.59 19.66
CA VAL A 297 6.53 -11.98 18.56
C VAL A 297 6.93 -10.53 18.34
N LEU A 298 7.17 -10.16 17.09
CA LEU A 298 7.06 -8.78 16.62
C LEU A 298 5.78 -8.61 15.81
N ALA A 299 4.91 -7.71 16.23
CA ALA A 299 3.70 -7.40 15.48
C ALA A 299 4.01 -6.37 14.36
N VAL A 300 3.51 -6.63 13.16
CA VAL A 300 3.46 -5.65 12.08
C VAL A 300 2.02 -5.17 11.92
N VAL A 301 1.76 -3.92 12.28
CA VAL A 301 0.45 -3.30 12.10
C VAL A 301 0.45 -2.53 10.80
N PHE A 302 -0.36 -2.96 9.84
CA PHE A 302 -0.53 -2.26 8.58
C PHE A 302 -1.58 -1.15 8.69
N ALA A 303 -1.18 0.06 8.35
CA ALA A 303 -2.03 1.24 8.24
C ALA A 303 -2.05 1.69 6.77
N GLU A 304 -3.06 1.23 6.02
CA GLU A 304 -3.19 1.44 4.58
C GLU A 304 -4.46 2.20 4.22
N GLY A 305 -4.36 3.11 3.27
CA GLY A 305 -5.48 3.89 2.78
C GLY A 305 -5.68 5.23 3.48
N ASP A 306 -6.89 5.77 3.33
CA ASP A 306 -7.28 7.06 3.92
C ASP A 306 -7.51 6.93 5.43
N VAL A 307 -7.18 7.98 6.19
CA VAL A 307 -7.49 8.04 7.62
C VAL A 307 -8.91 8.59 7.81
N VAL A 308 -9.77 7.82 8.47
CA VAL A 308 -11.20 8.13 8.64
C VAL A 308 -11.66 8.00 10.09
N ASP A 309 -12.75 8.70 10.42
CA ASP A 309 -13.38 8.61 11.73
C ASP A 309 -14.30 7.38 11.80
N GLY A 310 -14.32 6.67 12.92
CA GLY A 310 -15.20 5.54 13.21
C GLY A 310 -14.61 4.19 12.84
N SER A 311 -15.35 3.35 12.10
CA SER A 311 -14.95 2.01 11.69
C SER A 311 -15.14 1.82 10.18
N ASP A 312 -14.10 1.38 9.48
CA ASP A 312 -14.11 1.09 8.06
C ASP A 312 -13.01 0.06 7.72
N PRO A 313 -13.36 -1.15 7.26
CA PRO A 313 -12.38 -2.20 6.95
C PRO A 313 -11.46 -1.89 5.76
N ASN A 314 -11.78 -0.87 4.94
CA ASN A 314 -11.02 -0.48 3.75
C ASN A 314 -10.19 0.79 3.96
N ALA A 315 -10.13 1.31 5.18
CA ALA A 315 -9.44 2.54 5.52
C ALA A 315 -8.72 2.40 6.88
N ILE A 316 -7.97 3.41 7.25
CA ILE A 316 -7.38 3.51 8.60
C ILE A 316 -8.39 4.22 9.47
N ALA A 317 -9.32 3.45 10.04
CA ALA A 317 -10.35 3.95 10.95
C ALA A 317 -9.81 4.03 12.39
N ASP A 318 -10.07 5.14 13.07
CA ASP A 318 -9.52 5.39 14.40
C ASP A 318 -10.02 4.39 15.46
N PHE A 319 -11.27 3.92 15.36
CA PHE A 319 -11.81 2.92 16.27
C PHE A 319 -11.13 1.57 16.09
N ASP A 320 -11.08 1.06 14.86
CA ASP A 320 -10.51 -0.24 14.53
C ASP A 320 -9.00 -0.29 14.82
N PHE A 321 -8.30 0.84 14.53
CA PHE A 321 -6.88 0.97 14.85
C PHE A 321 -6.63 0.94 16.37
N ASN A 322 -7.42 1.69 17.14
CA ASN A 322 -7.25 1.74 18.59
C ASN A 322 -7.69 0.45 19.28
N GLU A 323 -8.65 -0.30 18.73
CA GLU A 323 -8.95 -1.67 19.17
C GLU A 323 -7.74 -2.58 18.99
N THR A 324 -7.10 -2.56 17.82
CA THR A 324 -5.83 -3.28 17.59
C THR A 324 -4.74 -2.87 18.58
N VAL A 325 -4.64 -1.58 18.92
CA VAL A 325 -3.70 -1.08 19.94
C VAL A 325 -4.01 -1.66 21.32
N ASP A 326 -5.29 -1.69 21.71
CA ASP A 326 -5.72 -2.21 23.01
C ASP A 326 -5.43 -3.72 23.12
N ASP A 327 -5.72 -4.50 22.08
CA ASP A 327 -5.38 -5.92 22.00
C ASP A 327 -3.87 -6.17 22.14
N LEU A 328 -3.04 -5.36 21.46
CA LEU A 328 -1.58 -5.48 21.57
C LEU A 328 -1.05 -5.16 22.95
N LEU A 329 -1.67 -4.19 23.66
CA LEU A 329 -1.27 -3.81 25.01
C LEU A 329 -1.69 -4.84 26.08
N GLU A 330 -2.69 -5.68 25.80
CA GLU A 330 -3.14 -6.76 26.68
C GLU A 330 -2.30 -8.04 26.53
N ARG A 331 -1.44 -8.13 25.51
CA ARG A 331 -0.67 -9.32 25.17
C ARG A 331 0.74 -9.27 25.76
N ASP A 332 1.09 -10.30 26.52
CA ASP A 332 2.43 -10.47 27.13
C ASP A 332 3.48 -11.08 26.19
N ASP A 333 3.06 -11.64 25.02
CA ASP A 333 3.97 -12.29 24.06
C ASP A 333 4.52 -11.34 23.00
N ILE A 334 4.04 -10.08 22.95
CA ILE A 334 4.47 -9.06 22.00
C ILE A 334 5.66 -8.29 22.55
N GLU A 335 6.80 -8.40 21.90
CA GLU A 335 8.05 -7.74 22.31
C GLU A 335 8.28 -6.38 21.64
N GLY A 336 7.55 -6.08 20.59
CA GLY A 336 7.62 -4.81 19.87
C GLY A 336 6.69 -4.74 18.68
N VAL A 337 6.48 -3.53 18.19
CA VAL A 337 5.56 -3.25 17.08
C VAL A 337 6.29 -2.52 15.95
N VAL A 338 6.10 -2.98 14.73
CA VAL A 338 6.43 -2.21 13.52
C VAL A 338 5.13 -1.72 12.89
N LEU A 339 4.94 -0.40 12.85
CA LEU A 339 3.81 0.21 12.19
C LEU A 339 4.17 0.46 10.71
N ARG A 340 3.57 -0.32 9.80
CA ARG A 340 3.73 -0.15 8.35
C ARG A 340 2.66 0.81 7.84
N ILE A 341 3.07 1.99 7.39
CA ILE A 341 2.15 3.05 6.94
C ILE A 341 2.22 3.22 5.43
N ASN A 342 1.07 3.07 4.75
CA ASN A 342 0.90 3.41 3.34
C ASN A 342 -0.36 4.27 3.16
N SER A 343 -0.27 5.57 3.52
CA SER A 343 -1.41 6.48 3.64
C SER A 343 -1.10 7.89 3.15
N PRO A 344 -2.00 8.53 2.37
CA PRO A 344 -1.93 9.95 2.03
C PRO A 344 -2.37 10.85 3.20
N GLY A 345 -2.94 10.28 4.27
CA GLY A 345 -3.59 10.96 5.37
C GLY A 345 -5.12 10.96 5.23
N GLY A 346 -5.80 11.91 5.91
CA GLY A 346 -7.26 11.98 5.91
C GLY A 346 -7.77 12.87 7.04
N SER A 347 -8.73 12.36 7.83
CA SER A 347 -9.30 13.07 8.98
C SER A 347 -8.23 13.47 9.99
N ALA A 348 -8.22 14.75 10.35
CA ALA A 348 -7.29 15.26 11.35
C ALA A 348 -7.64 14.77 12.77
N LEU A 349 -8.92 14.57 13.06
CA LEU A 349 -9.40 14.06 14.34
C LEU A 349 -8.99 12.59 14.51
N ALA A 350 -9.32 11.76 13.54
CA ALA A 350 -8.90 10.35 13.55
C ALA A 350 -7.37 10.20 13.62
N SER A 351 -6.61 11.07 12.93
CA SER A 351 -5.15 11.07 13.02
C SER A 351 -4.62 11.37 14.42
N ASP A 352 -5.27 12.26 15.19
CA ASP A 352 -4.89 12.56 16.57
C ASP A 352 -5.25 11.41 17.54
N GLU A 353 -6.40 10.76 17.34
CA GLU A 353 -6.80 9.58 18.11
C GLU A 353 -5.85 8.39 17.85
N ILE A 354 -5.50 8.13 16.59
CA ILE A 354 -4.50 7.11 16.23
C ILE A 354 -3.13 7.45 16.80
N HIS A 355 -2.70 8.72 16.69
CA HIS A 355 -1.45 9.18 17.29
C HIS A 355 -1.42 8.90 18.81
N ARG A 356 -2.54 9.09 19.52
CA ARG A 356 -2.65 8.73 20.93
C ARG A 356 -2.45 7.24 21.16
N GLY A 357 -3.05 6.38 20.32
CA GLY A 357 -2.86 4.93 20.34
C GLY A 357 -1.38 4.54 20.16
N VAL A 358 -0.74 5.08 19.12
CA VAL A 358 0.70 4.82 18.85
C VAL A 358 1.59 5.32 20.00
N THR A 359 1.23 6.44 20.63
CA THR A 359 1.95 6.96 21.81
C THR A 359 1.87 5.96 22.96
N ARG A 360 0.68 5.39 23.25
CA ARG A 360 0.49 4.37 24.30
C ARG A 360 1.34 3.12 24.04
N LEU A 361 1.39 2.64 22.78
CA LEU A 361 2.27 1.55 22.41
C LEU A 361 3.74 1.90 22.63
N ALA A 362 4.17 3.11 22.22
CA ALA A 362 5.56 3.54 22.34
C ALA A 362 6.01 3.77 23.81
N GLU A 363 5.07 4.03 24.72
CA GLU A 363 5.30 4.07 26.17
C GLU A 363 5.50 2.66 26.75
N ALA A 364 4.80 1.64 26.22
CA ALA A 364 4.82 0.27 26.73
C ALA A 364 5.96 -0.58 26.14
N MET A 365 6.21 -0.46 24.84
CA MET A 365 7.16 -1.32 24.11
C MET A 365 7.87 -0.56 22.98
N PRO A 366 8.93 -1.13 22.34
CA PRO A 366 9.53 -0.56 21.14
C PRO A 366 8.53 -0.43 19.98
N VAL A 367 8.35 0.78 19.46
CA VAL A 367 7.57 1.03 18.24
C VAL A 367 8.49 1.65 17.21
N VAL A 368 8.55 1.02 16.03
CA VAL A 368 9.30 1.48 14.86
C VAL A 368 8.31 1.68 13.71
N VAL A 369 8.45 2.76 12.95
CA VAL A 369 7.64 2.99 11.76
C VAL A 369 8.40 2.56 10.52
N SER A 370 7.72 1.87 9.60
CA SER A 370 8.16 1.60 8.22
C SER A 370 7.18 2.25 7.25
N MET A 371 7.62 3.24 6.50
CA MET A 371 6.79 3.92 5.51
C MET A 371 6.82 3.18 4.18
N GLY A 372 5.64 2.92 3.60
CA GLY A 372 5.45 2.37 2.26
C GLY A 372 5.53 3.42 1.15
N GLY A 373 4.60 3.37 0.20
CA GLY A 373 4.51 4.31 -0.92
C GLY A 373 4.29 5.74 -0.49
N ALA A 374 3.39 5.93 0.47
CA ALA A 374 3.09 7.21 1.08
C ALA A 374 2.94 7.09 2.59
N ALA A 375 3.41 8.09 3.33
CA ALA A 375 3.08 8.32 4.73
C ALA A 375 3.06 9.83 4.96
N ALA A 376 1.97 10.45 4.50
CA ALA A 376 1.86 11.90 4.41
C ALA A 376 0.65 12.43 5.20
N SER A 377 0.70 13.69 5.63
CA SER A 377 -0.39 14.32 6.37
C SER A 377 -0.78 13.50 7.62
N GLY A 378 -1.99 12.97 7.72
CA GLY A 378 -2.42 12.08 8.80
C GLY A 378 -1.53 10.85 8.96
N GLY A 379 -1.00 10.29 7.84
CA GLY A 379 -0.03 9.19 7.86
C GLY A 379 1.30 9.58 8.53
N TYR A 380 1.76 10.82 8.33
CA TYR A 380 2.94 11.32 9.05
C TYR A 380 2.62 11.68 10.51
N TYR A 381 1.39 12.16 10.77
CA TYR A 381 0.91 12.50 12.09
C TYR A 381 0.99 11.29 13.04
N MET A 382 0.48 10.13 12.59
CA MET A 382 0.52 8.89 13.39
C MET A 382 1.93 8.31 13.51
N ALA A 383 2.83 8.60 12.57
CA ALA A 383 4.22 8.14 12.61
C ALA A 383 5.09 8.88 13.65
N ALA A 384 4.74 10.13 13.96
CA ALA A 384 5.58 11.04 14.72
C ALA A 384 6.03 10.54 16.11
N PRO A 385 5.22 9.80 16.90
CA PRO A 385 5.61 9.33 18.24
C PRO A 385 6.56 8.12 18.24
N ALA A 386 6.80 7.49 17.11
CA ALA A 386 7.66 6.31 17.03
C ALA A 386 9.13 6.65 17.40
N ARG A 387 9.81 5.66 17.97
CA ARG A 387 11.23 5.81 18.37
C ARG A 387 12.16 5.96 17.18
N GLU A 388 11.82 5.32 16.07
CA GLU A 388 12.59 5.36 14.82
C GLU A 388 11.62 5.25 13.64
N ILE A 389 11.85 6.08 12.61
CA ILE A 389 11.06 6.10 11.38
C ILE A 389 11.96 5.72 10.21
N TRP A 390 11.58 4.66 9.50
CA TRP A 390 12.20 4.17 8.27
C TRP A 390 11.36 4.54 7.05
N ALA A 391 11.99 4.91 5.96
CA ALA A 391 11.34 5.15 4.68
C ALA A 391 12.20 4.67 3.51
N GLN A 392 11.59 4.36 2.38
CA GLN A 392 12.36 4.22 1.14
C GLN A 392 12.79 5.61 0.64
N PRO A 393 13.91 5.74 -0.08
CA PRO A 393 14.30 7.03 -0.68
C PRO A 393 13.18 7.66 -1.52
N THR A 394 12.32 6.83 -2.08
CA THR A 394 11.23 7.18 -2.97
C THR A 394 9.85 7.26 -2.30
N THR A 395 9.75 7.02 -1.00
CA THR A 395 8.52 7.24 -0.21
C THR A 395 8.09 8.71 -0.32
N ILE A 396 6.80 8.96 -0.45
CA ILE A 396 6.23 10.31 -0.39
C ILE A 396 5.76 10.57 1.05
N THR A 397 6.32 11.59 1.72
CA THR A 397 6.01 11.86 3.13
C THR A 397 5.96 13.35 3.45
N GLY A 398 5.79 13.71 4.73
CA GLY A 398 5.60 15.08 5.16
C GLY A 398 4.16 15.54 5.01
N SER A 399 3.87 16.50 4.12
CA SER A 399 2.55 17.13 3.98
C SER A 399 2.00 17.66 5.32
N ILE A 400 2.92 18.14 6.20
CA ILE A 400 2.59 18.68 7.53
C ILE A 400 1.80 19.97 7.34
N GLY A 401 0.49 19.85 7.32
CA GLY A 401 -0.42 20.93 7.02
C GLY A 401 -1.88 20.47 7.00
N VAL A 402 -2.78 21.41 7.20
CA VAL A 402 -4.22 21.17 7.32
C VAL A 402 -4.98 22.06 6.35
N PHE A 403 -6.09 21.57 5.84
CA PHE A 403 -7.05 22.36 5.07
C PHE A 403 -8.48 21.88 5.35
N GLY A 404 -9.43 22.79 5.17
CA GLY A 404 -10.85 22.52 5.07
C GLY A 404 -11.34 22.82 3.66
N LEU A 405 -12.19 21.96 3.12
CA LEU A 405 -12.82 22.15 1.82
C LEU A 405 -14.34 22.07 1.99
N LEU A 406 -15.01 23.15 1.64
CA LEU A 406 -16.47 23.26 1.67
C LEU A 406 -16.99 23.47 0.26
N PHE A 407 -18.19 22.99 -0.01
CA PHE A 407 -18.89 23.24 -1.27
C PHE A 407 -20.19 23.99 -1.02
N SER A 408 -20.56 24.89 -1.95
CA SER A 408 -21.86 25.54 -1.99
C SER A 408 -22.43 25.44 -3.39
N GLY A 409 -23.71 25.09 -3.47
CA GLY A 409 -24.45 24.93 -4.71
C GLY A 409 -25.59 25.95 -4.84
N GLU A 410 -25.44 27.16 -4.30
CA GLU A 410 -26.50 28.19 -4.30
C GLU A 410 -27.04 28.46 -5.71
N GLU A 411 -26.17 28.62 -6.69
CA GLU A 411 -26.57 28.81 -8.09
C GLU A 411 -27.20 27.54 -8.67
N LEU A 412 -26.64 26.37 -8.39
CA LEU A 412 -27.19 25.09 -8.80
C LEU A 412 -28.62 24.91 -8.31
N PHE A 413 -28.85 25.09 -7.02
CA PHE A 413 -30.20 24.93 -6.44
C PHE A 413 -31.15 26.04 -6.90
N ASN A 414 -30.78 27.33 -6.71
CA ASN A 414 -31.69 28.45 -6.89
C ASN A 414 -31.99 28.73 -8.34
N GLN A 415 -31.01 28.67 -9.26
CA GLN A 415 -31.14 29.10 -10.65
C GLN A 415 -31.36 27.93 -11.59
N LYS A 416 -30.56 26.84 -11.44
CA LYS A 416 -30.60 25.72 -12.39
C LYS A 416 -31.70 24.71 -12.07
N LEU A 417 -31.91 24.39 -10.79
CA LEU A 417 -32.92 23.44 -10.34
C LEU A 417 -34.23 24.10 -9.88
N GLY A 418 -34.23 25.42 -9.63
CA GLY A 418 -35.40 26.14 -9.15
C GLY A 418 -35.82 25.81 -7.71
N ILE A 419 -34.91 25.18 -6.93
CA ILE A 419 -35.14 24.81 -5.53
C ILE A 419 -34.68 25.95 -4.64
N LYS A 420 -35.57 26.44 -3.77
CA LYS A 420 -35.24 27.51 -2.81
C LYS A 420 -35.34 27.01 -1.39
N SER A 421 -34.27 27.20 -0.64
CA SER A 421 -34.22 26.97 0.80
C SER A 421 -34.59 28.25 1.55
N GLN A 422 -35.36 28.11 2.63
CA GLN A 422 -35.74 29.22 3.54
C GLN A 422 -35.47 28.76 4.98
N PRO A 423 -34.22 28.86 5.45
CA PRO A 423 -33.86 28.38 6.77
C PRO A 423 -34.50 29.25 7.86
N VAL A 424 -35.00 28.61 8.91
CA VAL A 424 -35.36 29.24 10.18
C VAL A 424 -34.39 28.78 11.22
N ALA A 425 -33.64 29.68 11.82
CA ALA A 425 -32.54 29.36 12.71
C ALA A 425 -32.71 30.04 14.08
N THR A 426 -32.31 29.36 15.13
CA THR A 426 -32.31 29.90 16.51
C THR A 426 -31.10 30.78 16.80
N HIS A 427 -30.01 30.58 16.06
CA HIS A 427 -28.73 31.27 16.23
C HIS A 427 -28.04 31.49 14.89
N PRO A 428 -27.13 32.46 14.75
CA PRO A 428 -26.50 32.83 13.46
C PRO A 428 -25.84 31.69 12.70
N PHE A 429 -25.24 30.74 13.40
CA PHE A 429 -24.50 29.62 12.80
C PHE A 429 -25.30 28.30 12.72
N ALA A 430 -26.57 28.27 13.10
CA ALA A 430 -27.37 27.05 13.18
C ALA A 430 -27.59 26.35 11.83
N ASN A 431 -27.48 27.10 10.71
CA ASN A 431 -27.59 26.59 9.32
C ASN A 431 -26.19 26.55 8.64
N PHE A 432 -25.15 26.24 9.38
CA PHE A 432 -23.79 26.05 8.86
C PHE A 432 -23.22 24.71 9.35
N PRO A 433 -22.54 23.93 8.48
CA PRO A 433 -22.40 24.14 7.03
C PRO A 433 -23.68 23.85 6.24
N SER A 434 -23.86 24.51 5.07
CA SER A 434 -24.99 24.28 4.19
C SER A 434 -24.55 24.25 2.73
N LEU A 435 -25.14 23.32 1.94
CA LEU A 435 -24.85 23.18 0.51
C LEU A 435 -25.67 24.13 -0.37
N ASP A 436 -26.80 24.61 0.12
CA ASP A 436 -27.77 25.36 -0.64
C ASP A 436 -27.53 26.88 -0.66
N ARG A 437 -26.51 27.35 0.06
CA ARG A 437 -26.10 28.76 0.08
C ARG A 437 -24.58 28.91 0.19
N THR A 438 -24.07 30.03 -0.20
CA THR A 438 -22.69 30.43 -0.01
C THR A 438 -22.40 30.69 1.47
N PRO A 439 -21.32 30.17 2.05
CA PRO A 439 -20.88 30.48 3.42
C PRO A 439 -20.61 32.00 3.58
N THR A 440 -20.94 32.55 4.73
CA THR A 440 -20.59 33.94 5.07
C THR A 440 -19.12 34.08 5.44
N GLU A 441 -18.61 35.31 5.45
CA GLU A 441 -17.21 35.56 5.91
C GLU A 441 -17.00 35.15 7.37
N ASP A 442 -17.99 35.38 8.25
CA ASP A 442 -17.93 34.97 9.65
C ASP A 442 -17.85 33.43 9.81
N GLU A 443 -18.64 32.70 9.00
CA GLU A 443 -18.60 31.23 8.98
C GLU A 443 -17.25 30.72 8.49
N LEU A 444 -16.70 31.28 7.41
CA LEU A 444 -15.35 30.94 6.94
C LEU A 444 -14.28 31.31 7.96
N ALA A 445 -14.44 32.42 8.70
CA ALA A 445 -13.52 32.78 9.78
C ALA A 445 -13.56 31.78 10.96
N VAL A 446 -14.72 31.15 11.24
CA VAL A 446 -14.80 30.06 12.22
C VAL A 446 -14.00 28.86 11.73
N VAL A 447 -14.17 28.45 10.47
CA VAL A 447 -13.41 27.34 9.85
C VAL A 447 -11.91 27.64 9.87
N GLN A 448 -11.51 28.89 9.51
CA GLN A 448 -10.10 29.29 9.52
C GLN A 448 -9.47 29.10 10.90
N ARG A 449 -10.14 29.55 11.97
CA ARG A 449 -9.63 29.35 13.34
C ARG A 449 -9.47 27.89 13.69
N SER A 450 -10.44 27.04 13.33
CA SER A 450 -10.36 25.60 13.57
C SER A 450 -9.18 24.97 12.82
N VAL A 451 -9.03 25.30 11.53
CA VAL A 451 -7.93 24.81 10.69
C VAL A 451 -6.55 25.24 11.24
N ASP A 452 -6.46 26.50 11.70
CA ASP A 452 -5.21 27.03 12.28
C ASP A 452 -4.86 26.34 13.62
N GLN A 453 -5.85 26.07 14.47
CA GLN A 453 -5.66 25.32 15.71
C GLN A 453 -5.18 23.89 15.44
N THR A 454 -5.82 23.20 14.51
CA THR A 454 -5.43 21.84 14.10
C THR A 454 -4.02 21.82 13.50
N TYR A 455 -3.67 22.86 12.71
CA TYR A 455 -2.33 22.96 12.14
C TYR A 455 -1.27 23.23 13.23
N ALA A 456 -1.56 24.08 14.20
CA ALA A 456 -0.68 24.30 15.34
C ALA A 456 -0.44 23.01 16.12
N ARG A 457 -1.52 22.23 16.36
CA ARG A 457 -1.44 20.91 17.02
C ARG A 457 -0.58 19.94 16.22
N PHE A 458 -0.74 19.87 14.90
CA PHE A 458 0.09 19.00 14.05
C PHE A 458 1.58 19.36 14.16
N LYS A 459 1.92 20.65 14.11
CA LYS A 459 3.31 21.08 14.29
C LYS A 459 3.85 20.70 15.67
N GLU A 460 3.07 20.87 16.73
CA GLU A 460 3.44 20.46 18.10
C GLU A 460 3.75 18.96 18.16
N VAL A 461 2.93 18.12 17.56
CA VAL A 461 3.16 16.65 17.47
C VAL A 461 4.50 16.36 16.80
N VAL A 462 4.81 17.05 15.71
CA VAL A 462 6.09 16.86 14.99
C VAL A 462 7.27 17.36 15.83
N VAL A 463 7.18 18.52 16.45
CA VAL A 463 8.20 19.07 17.37
C VAL A 463 8.52 18.07 18.47
N GLN A 464 7.50 17.54 19.14
CA GLN A 464 7.66 16.61 20.24
C GLN A 464 8.19 15.24 19.78
N GLY A 465 7.58 14.66 18.75
CA GLY A 465 7.93 13.33 18.24
C GLY A 465 9.31 13.28 17.60
N ARG A 466 9.68 14.30 16.83
CA ARG A 466 10.97 14.38 16.12
C ARG A 466 12.05 15.14 16.88
N LYS A 467 11.73 15.75 18.01
CA LYS A 467 12.64 16.58 18.82
C LYS A 467 13.31 17.67 18.00
N LEU A 468 12.56 18.26 17.08
CA LEU A 468 12.99 19.38 16.25
C LEU A 468 12.58 20.69 16.89
N GLU A 469 13.36 21.75 16.63
CA GLU A 469 13.00 23.11 17.04
C GLU A 469 11.74 23.59 16.30
N ASP A 470 10.86 24.33 16.98
CA ASP A 470 9.61 24.83 16.41
C ASP A 470 9.84 25.64 15.10
N SER A 471 10.89 26.48 15.07
CA SER A 471 11.28 27.26 13.90
C SER A 471 11.71 26.38 12.71
N VAL A 472 12.32 25.22 12.97
CA VAL A 472 12.69 24.25 11.93
C VAL A 472 11.42 23.63 11.37
N VAL A 473 10.51 23.15 12.25
CA VAL A 473 9.23 22.58 11.82
C VAL A 473 8.42 23.59 11.01
N ASP A 474 8.34 24.85 11.42
CA ASP A 474 7.67 25.92 10.67
C ASP A 474 8.24 26.08 9.25
N SER A 475 9.55 25.92 9.08
CA SER A 475 10.20 26.07 7.78
C SER A 475 9.94 24.92 6.83
N ILE A 476 9.83 23.68 7.35
CA ILE A 476 9.69 22.44 6.57
C ILE A 476 8.24 21.93 6.49
N ALA A 477 7.34 22.45 7.31
CA ALA A 477 5.92 22.12 7.27
C ALA A 477 5.22 22.75 6.04
N ARG A 478 4.31 23.67 6.26
CA ARG A 478 3.55 24.42 5.24
C ARG A 478 2.77 23.56 4.25
N GLY A 479 2.48 22.31 4.64
CA GLY A 479 1.80 21.33 3.78
C GLY A 479 2.68 20.72 2.69
N ARG A 480 3.99 20.91 2.72
CA ARG A 480 4.92 20.45 1.70
C ARG A 480 5.17 18.93 1.81
N VAL A 481 5.18 18.25 0.66
CA VAL A 481 5.55 16.84 0.54
C VAL A 481 7.01 16.70 0.15
N TYR A 482 7.62 15.60 0.57
CA TYR A 482 9.02 15.28 0.36
C TYR A 482 9.18 13.83 -0.07
N THR A 483 10.27 13.53 -0.79
CA THR A 483 10.74 12.15 -0.91
C THR A 483 11.35 11.69 0.43
N GLY A 484 11.35 10.38 0.69
CA GLY A 484 11.96 9.83 1.91
C GLY A 484 13.44 10.22 2.07
N ARG A 485 14.19 10.32 0.96
CA ARG A 485 15.56 10.83 0.99
C ARG A 485 15.61 12.26 1.51
N ARG A 486 14.77 13.13 0.99
CA ARG A 486 14.73 14.53 1.46
C ARG A 486 14.23 14.64 2.89
N ALA A 487 13.27 13.81 3.28
CA ALA A 487 12.76 13.73 4.64
C ALA A 487 13.84 13.32 5.67
N LEU A 488 14.74 12.39 5.28
CA LEU A 488 15.92 12.05 6.10
C LEU A 488 16.82 13.27 6.33
N GLU A 489 17.13 14.04 5.28
CA GLU A 489 17.96 15.24 5.39
C GLU A 489 17.33 16.32 6.28
N LEU A 490 16.00 16.35 6.35
CA LEU A 490 15.22 17.31 7.15
C LEU A 490 14.95 16.83 8.58
N GLY A 491 15.37 15.62 8.95
CA GLY A 491 15.11 15.02 10.26
C GLY A 491 13.67 14.54 10.47
N LEU A 492 12.87 14.47 9.41
CA LEU A 492 11.51 13.91 9.44
C LEU A 492 11.51 12.37 9.42
N VAL A 493 12.57 11.75 8.93
CA VAL A 493 12.82 10.31 8.87
C VAL A 493 14.21 10.06 9.47
N ASP A 494 14.40 8.92 10.15
CA ASP A 494 15.65 8.60 10.82
C ASP A 494 16.58 7.74 9.94
N ARG A 495 15.99 6.87 9.09
CA ARG A 495 16.76 5.92 8.27
C ARG A 495 16.07 5.62 6.95
N LEU A 496 16.89 5.22 5.99
CA LEU A 496 16.40 4.68 4.71
C LEU A 496 16.47 3.14 4.73
N GLY A 497 15.36 2.49 4.41
CA GLY A 497 15.24 1.04 4.35
C GLY A 497 13.79 0.59 4.27
N GLY A 498 13.57 -0.72 4.22
CA GLY A 498 12.26 -1.36 4.11
C GLY A 498 11.74 -1.91 5.44
N LEU A 499 10.67 -2.70 5.33
CA LEU A 499 10.01 -3.33 6.48
C LEU A 499 10.95 -4.26 7.25
N HIS A 500 11.76 -5.07 6.56
CA HIS A 500 12.71 -5.97 7.23
C HIS A 500 13.83 -5.24 7.97
N ASP A 501 14.26 -4.07 7.47
CA ASP A 501 15.24 -3.24 8.16
C ASP A 501 14.62 -2.63 9.45
N ALA A 502 13.35 -2.22 9.38
CA ALA A 502 12.58 -1.75 10.53
C ALA A 502 12.34 -2.85 11.57
N LEU A 503 11.97 -4.07 11.14
CA LEU A 503 11.83 -5.25 12.00
C LEU A 503 13.14 -5.57 12.73
N ALA A 504 14.27 -5.59 12.01
CA ALA A 504 15.58 -5.82 12.61
C ALA A 504 15.94 -4.73 13.65
N SER A 505 15.55 -3.46 13.39
CA SER A 505 15.74 -2.38 14.34
C SER A 505 14.85 -2.54 15.57
N CYS A 506 13.58 -2.92 15.39
CA CYS A 506 12.64 -3.19 16.47
C CYS A 506 13.13 -4.36 17.35
N ALA A 507 13.56 -5.48 16.77
CA ALA A 507 14.15 -6.62 17.46
C ALA A 507 15.35 -6.21 18.32
N LYS A 508 16.23 -5.37 17.75
CA LYS A 508 17.39 -4.85 18.48
C LYS A 508 16.98 -3.97 19.67
N MET A 509 15.94 -3.16 19.54
CA MET A 509 15.41 -2.34 20.65
C MET A 509 14.76 -3.20 21.72
N ALA A 510 14.04 -4.26 21.33
CA ALA A 510 13.46 -5.28 22.20
C ALA A 510 14.51 -6.22 22.82
N LYS A 511 15.77 -6.19 22.33
CA LYS A 511 16.89 -7.06 22.75
C LYS A 511 16.64 -8.56 22.51
N ILE A 512 15.91 -8.89 21.44
CA ILE A 512 15.66 -10.25 20.99
C ILE A 512 16.52 -10.57 19.76
N ALA A 513 17.03 -11.79 19.67
CA ALA A 513 17.88 -12.23 18.57
C ALA A 513 17.10 -12.91 17.45
N THR A 514 16.05 -13.64 17.83
CA THR A 514 15.14 -14.35 16.93
C THR A 514 13.72 -13.93 17.25
N TYR A 515 12.86 -13.90 16.27
CA TYR A 515 11.46 -13.54 16.41
C TYR A 515 10.63 -14.16 15.28
N ARG A 516 9.36 -14.35 15.54
CA ARG A 516 8.35 -14.57 14.51
C ARG A 516 7.57 -13.26 14.26
N VAL A 517 7.03 -13.13 13.08
CA VAL A 517 6.27 -11.94 12.68
C VAL A 517 4.78 -12.25 12.70
N GLU A 518 4.00 -11.38 13.30
CA GLU A 518 2.55 -11.42 13.23
C GLU A 518 2.01 -10.19 12.48
N LEU A 519 1.25 -10.43 11.42
CA LEU A 519 0.67 -9.38 10.58
C LEU A 519 -0.72 -9.00 11.08
N LEU A 520 -0.97 -7.70 11.27
CA LEU A 520 -2.23 -7.16 11.80
C LEU A 520 -2.74 -5.98 10.92
N PRO A 521 -4.05 -5.69 10.88
CA PRO A 521 -5.10 -6.53 11.44
C PRO A 521 -5.26 -7.84 10.65
N ARG A 522 -5.69 -8.90 11.32
CA ARG A 522 -6.13 -10.12 10.63
C ARG A 522 -7.57 -9.90 10.16
N SER A 523 -7.91 -10.45 9.00
CA SER A 523 -9.31 -10.49 8.59
C SER A 523 -10.05 -11.54 9.42
N GLU A 524 -10.99 -11.12 10.26
CA GLU A 524 -11.76 -12.05 11.08
C GLU A 524 -12.64 -13.01 10.25
N GLU A 525 -13.06 -12.57 9.05
CA GLU A 525 -13.98 -13.34 8.18
C GLU A 525 -13.74 -13.04 6.69
N PRO A 526 -12.67 -13.56 6.06
CA PRO A 526 -12.35 -13.31 4.65
C PRO A 526 -13.51 -13.61 3.69
N TRP A 527 -14.29 -14.62 4.01
CA TRP A 527 -15.47 -15.00 3.23
C TRP A 527 -16.60 -13.96 3.26
N ARG A 528 -16.75 -13.19 4.37
CA ARG A 528 -17.72 -12.09 4.42
C ARG A 528 -17.30 -10.93 3.55
N GLN A 529 -16.03 -10.60 3.57
CA GLN A 529 -15.47 -9.56 2.71
C GLN A 529 -15.61 -9.97 1.24
N ALA A 530 -15.27 -11.21 0.87
CA ALA A 530 -15.47 -11.75 -0.46
C ALA A 530 -16.94 -11.68 -0.92
N LEU A 531 -17.89 -12.01 -0.04
CA LEU A 531 -19.32 -11.89 -0.36
C LEU A 531 -19.76 -10.42 -0.55
N SER A 532 -19.18 -9.49 0.21
CA SER A 532 -19.48 -8.06 0.07
C SER A 532 -18.99 -7.50 -1.27
N GLU A 533 -17.84 -7.97 -1.76
CA GLU A 533 -17.26 -7.56 -3.05
C GLU A 533 -18.15 -7.96 -4.24
N ILE A 534 -18.81 -9.11 -4.17
CA ILE A 534 -19.82 -9.52 -5.17
C ILE A 534 -21.21 -8.92 -4.93
N GLY A 535 -21.33 -7.92 -4.05
CA GLY A 535 -22.57 -7.19 -3.79
C GLY A 535 -23.58 -7.92 -2.89
N VAL A 536 -23.18 -8.95 -2.17
CA VAL A 536 -24.01 -9.68 -1.21
C VAL A 536 -23.81 -9.10 0.19
N SER A 537 -24.75 -8.27 0.66
CA SER A 537 -24.72 -7.74 2.02
C SER A 537 -25.52 -8.63 2.98
N LEU A 538 -24.85 -9.31 3.91
CA LEU A 538 -25.47 -10.20 4.91
C LEU A 538 -25.98 -9.46 6.15
N ARG A 539 -26.69 -8.33 5.97
CA ARG A 539 -27.19 -7.51 7.08
C ARG A 539 -28.38 -8.07 7.87
N SER A 540 -28.76 -9.34 7.69
CA SER A 540 -29.86 -9.91 8.49
C SER A 540 -29.33 -10.91 9.53
N ALA A 541 -29.53 -10.60 10.81
CA ALA A 541 -29.17 -11.45 11.95
C ALA A 541 -29.69 -12.91 11.86
N ASN A 542 -30.75 -13.16 11.08
CA ASN A 542 -31.29 -14.50 10.86
C ASN A 542 -30.44 -15.33 9.88
N LEU A 543 -29.82 -14.72 8.90
CA LEU A 543 -28.96 -15.44 7.94
C LEU A 543 -27.62 -15.79 8.57
N GLU A 544 -27.06 -14.89 9.38
CA GLU A 544 -25.86 -15.15 10.16
C GLU A 544 -26.01 -16.33 11.14
N ALA A 545 -27.15 -16.41 11.85
CA ALA A 545 -27.43 -17.53 12.73
C ALA A 545 -27.55 -18.86 11.97
N GLN A 546 -28.11 -18.84 10.76
CA GLN A 546 -28.23 -20.04 9.91
C GLN A 546 -26.85 -20.47 9.36
N LEU A 547 -26.01 -19.52 8.91
CA LEU A 547 -24.66 -19.81 8.42
C LEU A 547 -23.76 -20.37 9.53
N ARG A 548 -23.80 -19.80 10.74
CA ARG A 548 -23.11 -20.36 11.92
C ARG A 548 -23.60 -21.77 12.24
N GLY A 549 -24.90 -22.03 12.10
CA GLY A 549 -25.48 -23.37 12.26
C GLY A 549 -24.93 -24.37 11.25
N VAL A 550 -24.81 -23.98 9.99
CA VAL A 550 -24.24 -24.81 8.91
C VAL A 550 -22.75 -25.05 9.17
N GLN A 551 -21.98 -24.04 9.52
CA GLN A 551 -20.56 -24.15 9.84
C GLN A 551 -20.31 -25.09 11.03
N THR A 552 -21.11 -24.98 12.10
CA THR A 552 -21.04 -25.88 13.25
C THR A 552 -21.40 -27.32 12.88
N GLN A 553 -22.31 -27.52 11.93
CA GLN A 553 -22.71 -28.82 11.45
C GLN A 553 -21.66 -29.48 10.55
N ILE A 554 -20.98 -28.67 9.71
CA ILE A 554 -19.84 -29.10 8.87
C ILE A 554 -18.67 -29.52 9.78
N GLN A 555 -18.35 -28.72 10.80
CA GLN A 555 -17.31 -29.05 11.78
C GLN A 555 -17.60 -30.34 12.57
N ARG A 556 -18.88 -30.63 12.87
CA ARG A 556 -19.30 -31.88 13.54
C ARG A 556 -19.21 -33.08 12.62
N LEU A 557 -19.51 -32.91 11.33
CA LEU A 557 -19.45 -34.00 10.34
C LEU A 557 -18.02 -34.36 9.93
N GLY A 558 -17.09 -33.36 9.99
CA GLY A 558 -15.68 -33.55 9.59
C GLY A 558 -14.78 -34.21 10.64
N GLY A 559 -15.22 -34.41 11.88
CA GLY A 559 -14.49 -35.16 12.91
C GLY A 559 -13.13 -34.53 13.30
N ILE A 560 -12.89 -33.24 12.98
CA ILE A 560 -11.60 -32.59 13.12
C ILE A 560 -11.64 -31.68 14.34
N GLN A 561 -10.80 -31.99 15.30
CA GLN A 561 -10.31 -31.00 16.24
C GLN A 561 -9.39 -30.05 15.46
N ALA A 562 -9.97 -29.01 14.86
CA ALA A 562 -9.18 -27.85 14.45
C ALA A 562 -8.65 -27.20 15.73
N ARG A 563 -7.40 -27.46 16.02
CA ARG A 563 -6.65 -26.64 16.97
C ARG A 563 -6.42 -25.29 16.29
N GLU A 564 -7.07 -24.29 16.88
CA GLU A 564 -6.68 -22.91 16.91
C GLU A 564 -6.31 -22.23 15.57
N THR A 565 -7.26 -22.11 14.63
CA THR A 565 -7.26 -20.99 13.67
C THR A 565 -8.66 -20.70 13.09
N LEU A 566 -9.70 -21.15 13.74
CA LEU A 566 -11.07 -20.74 13.46
C LEU A 566 -11.78 -20.44 14.79
N VAL A 567 -11.41 -19.33 15.40
CA VAL A 567 -12.23 -18.70 16.42
C VAL A 567 -13.22 -17.81 15.70
N LEU A 568 -14.47 -18.08 15.93
CA LEU A 568 -15.68 -17.41 15.45
C LEU A 568 -15.66 -15.91 15.62
#